data_2313a09f17478f1ea6b96b3c3121b805
#
_entry.id   2313a09f17478f1ea6b96b3c3121b805
#
_cell.length_a   1.000
_cell.length_b   1.000
_cell.length_c   1.000
_cell.angle_alpha   90.00
_cell.angle_beta   90.00
_cell.angle_gamma   90.00
#
_symmetry.space_group_name_H-M   'P 1'
#
loop_
_entity.id
_entity.type
_entity.pdbx_description
1 polymer ?
#
loop_
_entity_poly.entity_id
_entity_poly.type
_entity_poly.pdbx_seq_one_letter_code
_entity_poly.pdbx_strand_id
1 'polypeptide(L)'
;MINKLIENYINIMTLDDIDKFAKTNGVTLTNKELDILLKTIKKDWHTILYGNYQSVFESIKSNLNPNTYQKAEELFLFFKNKYQRFL
;
A
#
# COMPACT_ATOMS: atom_id res chain seq x y z
N MET A 1 19.65 -7.57 0.64
CA MET A 1 19.18 -8.35 -0.50
C MET A 1 17.68 -8.35 -0.66
N ILE A 2 16.92 -8.73 0.36
CA ILE A 2 15.46 -8.67 0.31
C ILE A 2 14.97 -7.26 0.09
N ASN A 3 15.60 -6.26 0.72
CA ASN A 3 15.23 -4.86 0.51
C ASN A 3 15.36 -4.44 -0.96
N LYS A 4 16.38 -4.94 -1.63
CA LYS A 4 16.58 -4.63 -3.05
C LYS A 4 15.48 -5.25 -3.91
N LEU A 5 15.06 -6.46 -3.60
CA LEU A 5 13.96 -7.11 -4.32
C LEU A 5 12.64 -6.37 -4.12
N ILE A 6 12.37 -5.95 -2.89
CA ILE A 6 11.16 -5.17 -2.58
C ILE A 6 11.21 -3.83 -3.30
N GLU A 7 12.36 -3.14 -3.24
CA GLU A 7 12.55 -1.86 -3.93
C GLU A 7 12.28 -1.98 -5.43
N ASN A 8 12.83 -3.01 -6.07
CA ASN A 8 12.62 -3.23 -7.49
C ASN A 8 11.16 -3.48 -7.81
N TYR A 9 10.48 -4.30 -7.00
CA TYR A 9 9.05 -4.56 -7.17
C TYR A 9 8.23 -3.28 -7.04
N ILE A 10 8.52 -2.47 -6.02
CA ILE A 10 7.82 -1.21 -5.79
C ILE A 10 8.06 -0.23 -6.95
N ASN A 11 9.29 -0.18 -7.47
CA ASN A 11 9.64 0.74 -8.56
C ASN A 11 8.88 0.45 -9.84
N ILE A 12 8.56 -0.81 -10.12
CA ILE A 12 7.81 -1.18 -11.33
C ILE A 12 6.30 -1.26 -11.11
N MET A 13 5.84 -1.06 -9.89
CA MET A 13 4.42 -1.15 -9.56
C MET A 13 3.61 -0.09 -10.30
N THR A 14 2.45 -0.49 -10.84
CA THR A 14 1.57 0.38 -11.62
C THR A 14 0.21 0.54 -10.93
N LEU A 15 -0.59 1.49 -11.43
CA LEU A 15 -1.98 1.66 -10.97
C LEU A 15 -2.78 0.37 -11.17
N ASP A 16 -2.55 -0.32 -12.28
CA ASP A 16 -3.24 -1.57 -12.57
C ASP A 16 -2.93 -2.66 -11.54
N ASP A 17 -1.69 -2.72 -11.08
CA ASP A 17 -1.29 -3.67 -10.04
C ASP A 17 -2.08 -3.44 -8.75
N ILE A 18 -2.23 -2.19 -8.36
CA ILE A 18 -2.99 -1.84 -7.15
C ILE A 18 -4.47 -2.12 -7.35
N ASP A 19 -5.01 -1.77 -8.51
CA ASP A 19 -6.41 -2.00 -8.83
C ASP A 19 -6.76 -3.49 -8.80
N LYS A 20 -5.93 -4.32 -9.40
CA LYS A 20 -6.14 -5.77 -9.39
C LYS A 20 -6.05 -6.35 -7.98
N PHE A 21 -5.08 -5.91 -7.21
CA PHE A 21 -4.93 -6.37 -5.83
C PHE A 21 -6.16 -5.98 -5.00
N ALA A 22 -6.62 -4.74 -5.14
CA ALA A 22 -7.81 -4.27 -4.43
C ALA A 22 -9.04 -5.09 -4.81
N LYS A 23 -9.26 -5.31 -6.09
CA LYS A 23 -10.41 -6.07 -6.57
C LYS A 23 -10.39 -7.51 -6.09
N THR A 24 -9.21 -8.13 -6.07
CA THR A 24 -9.04 -9.48 -5.53
C THR A 24 -9.48 -9.57 -4.07
N ASN A 25 -9.36 -8.46 -3.35
CA ASN A 25 -9.74 -8.38 -1.93
C ASN A 25 -11.09 -7.70 -1.71
N GLY A 26 -11.89 -7.57 -2.77
CA GLY A 26 -13.26 -7.05 -2.69
C GLY A 26 -13.35 -5.53 -2.57
N VAL A 27 -12.32 -4.81 -2.98
CA VAL A 27 -12.27 -3.34 -2.90
C VAL A 27 -12.23 -2.74 -4.29
N THR A 28 -13.11 -1.76 -4.56
CA THR A 28 -13.09 -0.98 -5.78
C THR A 28 -12.59 0.42 -5.46
N LEU A 29 -11.49 0.81 -6.11
CA LEU A 29 -10.85 2.10 -5.88
C LEU A 29 -11.15 3.04 -7.04
N THR A 30 -11.31 4.34 -6.73
CA THR A 30 -11.39 5.37 -7.76
C THR A 30 -10.00 5.62 -8.34
N ASN A 31 -9.92 6.25 -9.51
CA ASN A 31 -8.64 6.60 -10.11
C ASN A 31 -7.82 7.52 -9.20
N LYS A 32 -8.48 8.44 -8.51
CA LYS A 32 -7.82 9.32 -7.56
C LYS A 32 -7.21 8.54 -6.39
N GLU A 33 -7.97 7.57 -5.86
CA GLU A 33 -7.51 6.73 -4.76
C GLU A 33 -6.34 5.84 -5.19
N LEU A 34 -6.41 5.27 -6.40
CA LEU A 34 -5.30 4.49 -6.95
C LEU A 34 -4.02 5.32 -7.04
N ASP A 35 -4.14 6.56 -7.53
CA ASP A 35 -2.98 7.45 -7.66
C ASP A 35 -2.37 7.78 -6.29
N ILE A 36 -3.21 8.10 -5.32
CA ILE A 36 -2.76 8.41 -3.97
C ILE A 36 -2.03 7.22 -3.35
N LEU A 37 -2.61 6.02 -3.47
CA LEU A 37 -2.01 4.82 -2.90
C LEU A 37 -0.70 4.46 -3.57
N LEU A 38 -0.63 4.56 -4.90
CA LEU A 38 0.60 4.27 -5.61
C LEU A 38 1.74 5.21 -5.21
N LYS A 39 1.45 6.52 -5.18
CA LYS A 39 2.45 7.52 -4.77
C LYS A 39 2.90 7.29 -3.34
N THR A 40 1.97 6.98 -2.44
CA THR A 40 2.27 6.73 -1.03
C THR A 40 3.16 5.49 -0.88
N ILE A 41 2.83 4.41 -1.56
CA ILE A 41 3.62 3.19 -1.51
C ILE A 41 5.04 3.44 -2.03
N LYS A 42 5.16 4.09 -3.18
CA LYS A 42 6.48 4.34 -3.79
C LYS A 42 7.35 5.25 -2.94
N LYS A 43 6.73 6.20 -2.24
CA LYS A 43 7.47 7.14 -1.41
C LYS A 43 7.81 6.57 -0.03
N ASP A 44 6.84 5.89 0.60
CA ASP A 44 6.91 5.57 2.02
C ASP A 44 6.98 4.07 2.33
N TRP A 45 7.33 3.23 1.36
CA TRP A 45 7.34 1.79 1.58
C TRP A 45 8.27 1.35 2.72
N HIS A 46 9.39 2.05 2.93
CA HIS A 46 10.29 1.77 4.05
C HIS A 46 9.58 1.97 5.38
N THR A 47 8.88 3.10 5.51
CA THR A 47 8.15 3.42 6.73
C THR A 47 7.01 2.44 6.96
N ILE A 48 6.35 2.02 5.88
CA ILE A 48 5.25 1.05 5.96
C ILE A 48 5.76 -0.30 6.46
N LEU A 49 6.90 -0.77 5.96
CA LEU A 49 7.42 -2.09 6.31
C LEU A 49 8.22 -2.11 7.61
N TYR A 50 9.00 -1.07 7.88
CA TYR A 50 9.96 -1.07 8.98
C TYR A 50 9.69 -0.05 10.07
N GLY A 51 8.82 0.92 9.80
CA GLY A 51 8.58 2.01 10.72
C GLY A 51 7.13 2.11 11.17
N ASN A 52 6.68 3.33 11.43
CA ASN A 52 5.32 3.59 11.87
C ASN A 52 4.39 3.78 10.67
N TYR A 53 3.82 2.66 10.19
CA TYR A 53 2.88 2.70 9.08
C TYR A 53 1.65 3.56 9.37
N GLN A 54 1.26 3.68 10.64
CA GLN A 54 0.08 4.45 11.03
C GLN A 54 0.21 5.92 10.66
N SER A 55 1.41 6.50 10.81
CA SER A 55 1.62 7.90 10.45
C SER A 55 1.46 8.11 8.93
N VAL A 56 1.89 7.13 8.14
CA VAL A 56 1.71 7.19 6.68
C VAL A 56 0.22 7.14 6.32
N PHE A 57 -0.53 6.22 6.94
CA PHE A 57 -1.96 6.10 6.68
C PHE A 57 -2.73 7.34 7.11
N GLU A 58 -2.39 7.91 8.26
CA GLU A 58 -3.06 9.13 8.71
C GLU A 58 -2.86 10.28 7.73
N SER A 59 -1.71 10.33 7.08
CA SER A 59 -1.42 11.40 6.12
C SER A 59 -2.33 11.35 4.89
N ILE A 60 -2.88 10.20 4.55
CA ILE A 60 -3.75 10.02 3.38
C ILE A 60 -5.22 9.82 3.75
N LYS A 61 -5.53 9.73 5.04
CA LYS A 61 -6.88 9.40 5.51
C LYS A 61 -7.94 10.35 4.97
N SER A 62 -7.66 11.65 4.94
CA SER A 62 -8.60 12.66 4.47
C SER A 62 -8.85 12.60 2.96
N ASN A 63 -7.99 11.93 2.22
CA ASN A 63 -8.06 11.83 0.76
C ASN A 63 -8.68 10.51 0.28
N LEU A 64 -9.08 9.65 1.21
CA LEU A 64 -9.70 8.37 0.90
C LEU A 64 -11.10 8.31 1.50
N ASN A 65 -11.99 7.58 0.82
CA ASN A 65 -13.29 7.21 1.38
C ASN A 65 -13.02 6.42 2.68
N PRO A 66 -13.81 6.63 3.76
CA PRO A 66 -13.61 5.90 5.02
C PRO A 66 -13.57 4.39 4.87
N ASN A 67 -14.43 3.82 4.04
CA ASN A 67 -14.41 2.38 3.79
C ASN A 67 -13.14 1.95 3.06
N THR A 68 -12.69 2.75 2.10
CA THR A 68 -11.45 2.51 1.37
C THR A 68 -10.25 2.60 2.31
N TYR A 69 -10.24 3.59 3.20
CA TYR A 69 -9.17 3.74 4.18
C TYR A 69 -9.05 2.51 5.07
N GLN A 70 -10.18 2.04 5.61
CA GLN A 70 -10.19 0.86 6.48
C GLN A 70 -9.69 -0.37 5.74
N LYS A 71 -10.15 -0.58 4.51
CA LYS A 71 -9.72 -1.72 3.70
C LYS A 71 -8.26 -1.61 3.31
N ALA A 72 -7.79 -0.43 2.98
CA ALA A 72 -6.38 -0.19 2.65
C ALA A 72 -5.49 -0.53 3.85
N GLU A 73 -5.87 -0.11 5.06
CA GLU A 73 -5.13 -0.44 6.27
C GLU A 73 -5.05 -1.95 6.48
N GLU A 74 -6.18 -2.65 6.33
CA GLU A 74 -6.22 -4.12 6.43
C GLU A 74 -5.30 -4.78 5.41
N LEU A 75 -5.33 -4.31 4.16
CA LEU A 75 -4.50 -4.85 3.09
C LEU A 75 -3.01 -4.63 3.36
N PHE A 76 -2.65 -3.46 3.85
CA PHE A 76 -1.26 -3.17 4.18
C PHE A 76 -0.76 -4.01 5.35
N LEU A 77 -1.59 -4.21 6.36
CA LEU A 77 -1.23 -5.09 7.47
C LEU A 77 -1.03 -6.53 7.00
N PHE A 78 -1.90 -7.00 6.11
CA PHE A 78 -1.76 -8.31 5.52
C PHE A 78 -0.45 -8.41 4.73
N PHE A 79 -0.15 -7.41 3.91
CA PHE A 79 1.08 -7.36 3.12
C PHE A 79 2.31 -7.35 4.02
N LYS A 80 2.31 -6.50 5.06
CA LYS A 80 3.40 -6.41 6.01
C LYS A 80 3.65 -7.75 6.68
N ASN A 81 2.59 -8.40 7.18
CA ASN A 81 2.72 -9.69 7.85
C ASN A 81 3.25 -10.76 6.92
N LYS A 82 2.80 -10.75 5.66
CA LYS A 82 3.24 -11.72 4.66
C LYS A 82 4.74 -11.60 4.38
N TYR A 83 5.24 -10.37 4.23
CA TYR A 83 6.64 -10.14 3.88
C TYR A 83 7.57 -10.03 5.07
N GLN A 84 7.04 -9.87 6.26
CA GLN A 84 7.84 -9.79 7.48
C GLN A 84 8.66 -11.06 7.72
N ARG A 85 8.19 -12.19 7.22
CA ARG A 85 8.91 -13.46 7.31
C ARG A 85 10.26 -13.42 6.59
N PHE A 86 10.40 -12.54 5.60
CA PHE A 86 11.60 -12.43 4.78
C PHE A 86 12.48 -11.27 5.20
N LEU A 87 12.05 -10.54 6.19
CA LEU A 87 12.78 -9.39 6.72
C LEU A 87 13.49 -9.78 8.02
#